data_490747f1dd4fe0e498a1d5944d8e69cd
#
_entry.id   490747f1dd4fe0e498a1d5944d8e69cd
#
_cell.length_a   1.000
_cell.length_b   1.000
_cell.length_c   1.000
_cell.angle_alpha   90.00
_cell.angle_beta   90.00
_cell.angle_gamma   90.00
#
_symmetry.space_group_name_H-M   'P 1'
#
loop_
_entity.id
_entity.type
_entity.pdbx_description
1 polymer ?
#
loop_
_entity_poly.entity_id
_entity_poly.type
_entity_poly.pdbx_seq_one_letter_code
_entity_poly.pdbx_strand_id
1 'polypeptide(L)'
;MKKYIHTKNKPDEKIIINKRYSVVVVGGGMSGLCAAMASARQGVKTALIQDRSVFGGNASSETRMHISGASCHWGKKDAAETGILMELQLENKYLNDSYNYSIWDGVMWSAAKECKNLDIYMNTTMDEVDSDGTEIKSIYCYQMTTEERYCFDADIFIDATGNGTLGYFAGAEYKIGREASDEYGEKSAPPVEDGDTMGNTIYFVAEDKGHPVKFIKPSWAHRFTEEDFKYRYHGDIVVYHNADDVVVLKPGEDYEDHTDELVEKYDVKSGYWWIELGGDWDDIIKQSEDIRYELYRTVYGVWDHIKNGGDHGAENYELKWVGNLGAMRESRRLMGDYVLTENDILANKIFEDAVAYGGWPMDEHVAGGFWAKGQIPSKVRSFKGLYTIPYGCYCSKTIKNLMMAGRDISASKLAMGSTRVMATCAIGGEAVGIAAAEATKKRMLPKEYGSNYMKELQQLLLKNDLYLPGFKNEDPKDKARSAKIEVSSEQKGFEGENVISGVARREGETSNMWKSEGIDAKGEMISLLLPSKELISQIRLTFDPDLSEERCITVSKAFMEKEMLGVAKTLVKDYSIKLFMDEKEVYSAHIKDNHQRLNVIDLDTPICANKVAIVVTSTNGARDAHIFEIRIY
;
A
#
# COMPACT_ATOMS: atom_id res chain seq x y z
N MET A 1 19.64 11.88 40.94
CA MET A 1 20.94 11.24 40.61
C MET A 1 20.69 9.75 40.42
N LYS A 2 20.79 9.23 39.19
CA LYS A 2 20.68 7.78 38.94
C LYS A 2 21.85 7.09 39.61
N LYS A 3 21.58 6.12 40.50
CA LYS A 3 22.64 5.30 41.11
C LYS A 3 23.21 4.38 40.07
N TYR A 4 24.51 4.38 39.89
CA TYR A 4 25.22 3.35 39.13
C TYR A 4 25.20 2.08 39.99
N ILE A 5 24.61 1.01 39.47
CA ILE A 5 24.55 -0.29 40.14
C ILE A 5 25.48 -1.23 39.37
N HIS A 6 26.52 -1.71 40.03
CA HIS A 6 27.39 -2.75 39.52
C HIS A 6 27.04 -4.08 40.24
N THR A 7 26.58 -5.06 39.49
CA THR A 7 26.32 -6.40 40.03
C THR A 7 27.18 -7.44 39.28
N LYS A 8 27.68 -8.43 40.04
CA LYS A 8 28.39 -9.60 39.50
C LYS A 8 27.46 -10.81 39.36
N ASN A 9 26.21 -10.68 39.77
CA ASN A 9 25.26 -11.78 39.70
C ASN A 9 24.78 -11.94 38.24
N LYS A 10 24.58 -13.21 37.84
CA LYS A 10 23.83 -13.47 36.60
C LYS A 10 22.45 -12.86 36.76
N PRO A 11 21.87 -12.29 35.69
CA PRO A 11 20.48 -11.89 35.73
C PRO A 11 19.63 -13.11 36.12
N ASP A 12 18.69 -12.92 37.01
CA ASP A 12 17.66 -13.90 37.33
C ASP A 12 16.89 -14.25 36.06
N GLU A 13 16.03 -15.27 36.13
CA GLU A 13 15.22 -15.74 34.98
C GLU A 13 14.71 -14.57 34.13
N LYS A 14 14.78 -14.71 32.77
CA LYS A 14 14.30 -13.68 31.83
C LYS A 14 12.84 -13.34 32.18
N ILE A 15 12.63 -12.15 32.71
CA ILE A 15 11.29 -11.65 33.04
C ILE A 15 10.53 -11.49 31.71
N ILE A 16 9.39 -12.15 31.58
CA ILE A 16 8.48 -11.98 30.45
C ILE A 16 7.45 -10.92 30.82
N ILE A 17 7.37 -9.88 30.00
CA ILE A 17 6.40 -8.78 30.18
C ILE A 17 5.12 -9.14 29.45
N ASN A 18 4.07 -9.45 30.21
CA ASN A 18 2.78 -9.80 29.62
C ASN A 18 2.01 -8.55 29.18
N LYS A 19 1.43 -8.61 28.00
CA LYS A 19 0.62 -7.56 27.36
C LYS A 19 -0.68 -8.17 26.83
N ARG A 20 -1.80 -7.44 26.97
CA ARG A 20 -3.10 -7.85 26.43
C ARG A 20 -3.66 -6.77 25.52
N TYR A 21 -4.12 -7.18 24.34
CA TYR A 21 -4.71 -6.32 23.30
C TYR A 21 -6.00 -6.94 22.76
N SER A 22 -6.80 -6.13 22.07
CA SER A 22 -7.89 -6.64 21.24
C SER A 22 -7.33 -7.21 19.93
N VAL A 23 -6.39 -6.48 19.32
CA VAL A 23 -5.75 -6.87 18.06
C VAL A 23 -4.24 -6.75 18.20
N VAL A 24 -3.52 -7.77 17.74
CA VAL A 24 -2.06 -7.75 17.60
C VAL A 24 -1.72 -7.92 16.13
N VAL A 25 -0.98 -6.96 15.57
CA VAL A 25 -0.46 -6.98 14.19
C VAL A 25 1.03 -7.28 14.24
N VAL A 26 1.47 -8.33 13.55
CA VAL A 26 2.87 -8.71 13.44
C VAL A 26 3.38 -8.37 12.05
N GLY A 27 4.35 -7.46 11.98
CA GLY A 27 4.90 -6.89 10.75
C GLY A 27 4.40 -5.48 10.47
N GLY A 28 5.32 -4.51 10.41
CA GLY A 28 5.07 -3.07 10.15
C GLY A 28 5.39 -2.64 8.73
N GLY A 29 5.26 -3.54 7.73
CA GLY A 29 5.22 -3.17 6.32
C GLY A 29 4.01 -2.31 6.00
N MET A 30 3.84 -1.84 4.75
CA MET A 30 2.70 -0.97 4.37
C MET A 30 1.36 -1.57 4.77
N SER A 31 1.16 -2.86 4.56
CA SER A 31 -0.06 -3.57 4.93
C SER A 31 -0.32 -3.59 6.44
N GLY A 32 0.68 -3.99 7.23
CA GLY A 32 0.54 -4.08 8.68
C GLY A 32 0.44 -2.71 9.37
N LEU A 33 1.14 -1.70 8.84
CA LEU A 33 0.99 -0.32 9.31
C LEU A 33 -0.45 0.17 9.11
N CYS A 34 -1.01 0.00 7.91
CA CYS A 34 -2.39 0.38 7.62
C CYS A 34 -3.40 -0.43 8.47
N ALA A 35 -3.15 -1.74 8.67
CA ALA A 35 -4.00 -2.58 9.50
C ALA A 35 -4.02 -2.12 10.97
N ALA A 36 -2.85 -1.84 11.53
CA ALA A 36 -2.72 -1.42 12.92
C ALA A 36 -3.34 -0.04 13.17
N MET A 37 -3.07 0.92 12.28
CA MET A 37 -3.67 2.27 12.33
C MET A 37 -5.19 2.18 12.21
N ALA A 38 -5.69 1.41 11.23
CA ALA A 38 -7.11 1.23 11.01
C ALA A 38 -7.81 0.61 12.23
N SER A 39 -7.26 -0.46 12.78
CA SER A 39 -7.78 -1.11 13.98
C SER A 39 -7.84 -0.14 15.18
N ALA A 40 -6.74 0.58 15.44
CA ALA A 40 -6.67 1.56 16.52
C ALA A 40 -7.66 2.73 16.34
N ARG A 41 -7.84 3.22 15.11
CA ARG A 41 -8.82 4.28 14.76
C ARG A 41 -10.27 3.82 14.97
N GLN A 42 -10.54 2.50 14.88
CA GLN A 42 -11.83 1.95 15.27
C GLN A 42 -12.01 1.89 16.80
N GLY A 43 -11.04 2.35 17.59
CA GLY A 43 -11.17 2.52 19.04
C GLY A 43 -10.85 1.28 19.88
N VAL A 44 -10.24 0.25 19.29
CA VAL A 44 -9.78 -0.93 20.04
C VAL A 44 -8.30 -0.86 20.33
N LYS A 45 -7.88 -1.41 21.50
CA LYS A 45 -6.48 -1.45 21.88
C LYS A 45 -5.70 -2.38 20.96
N THR A 46 -4.76 -1.81 20.21
CA THR A 46 -3.99 -2.50 19.16
C THR A 46 -2.50 -2.43 19.46
N ALA A 47 -1.77 -3.53 19.22
CA ALA A 47 -0.31 -3.54 19.18
C ALA A 47 0.19 -3.74 17.75
N LEU A 48 1.21 -2.98 17.36
CA LEU A 48 1.99 -3.20 16.14
C LEU A 48 3.40 -3.62 16.50
N ILE A 49 3.78 -4.82 16.08
CA ILE A 49 5.10 -5.42 16.34
C ILE A 49 5.90 -5.37 15.04
N GLN A 50 7.05 -4.70 15.06
CA GLN A 50 7.91 -4.53 13.90
C GLN A 50 9.36 -4.91 14.26
N ASP A 51 9.94 -5.81 13.48
CA ASP A 51 11.31 -6.31 13.67
C ASP A 51 12.40 -5.31 13.23
N ARG A 52 12.02 -4.25 12.51
CA ARG A 52 12.93 -3.19 12.02
C ARG A 52 12.74 -1.89 12.80
N SER A 53 13.67 -0.95 12.58
CA SER A 53 13.63 0.39 13.19
C SER A 53 12.71 1.37 12.44
N VAL A 54 12.19 0.99 11.28
CA VAL A 54 11.34 1.81 10.42
C VAL A 54 10.10 1.03 9.97
N PHE A 55 9.04 1.74 9.63
CA PHE A 55 7.84 1.19 9.01
C PHE A 55 7.99 1.12 7.48
N GLY A 56 6.99 0.51 6.83
CA GLY A 56 6.87 0.49 5.38
C GLY A 56 7.42 -0.77 4.70
N GLY A 57 8.23 -1.58 5.39
CA GLY A 57 8.82 -2.79 4.81
C GLY A 57 9.64 -2.46 3.56
N ASN A 58 9.28 -3.02 2.40
CA ASN A 58 9.98 -2.75 1.15
C ASN A 58 9.88 -1.28 0.69
N ALA A 59 8.90 -0.49 1.16
CA ALA A 59 8.79 0.94 0.86
C ALA A 59 9.64 1.83 1.77
N SER A 60 10.27 1.29 2.80
CA SER A 60 11.09 2.04 3.76
C SER A 60 12.41 2.53 3.16
N SER A 61 13.12 3.38 3.91
CA SER A 61 14.48 3.80 3.55
C SER A 61 15.49 2.66 3.45
N GLU A 62 15.20 1.49 4.02
CA GLU A 62 16.10 0.32 4.00
C GLU A 62 16.15 -0.37 2.64
N THR A 63 15.03 -0.40 1.90
CA THR A 63 14.91 -1.07 0.59
C THR A 63 14.57 -0.15 -0.56
N ARG A 64 13.82 0.92 -0.29
CA ARG A 64 13.45 2.00 -1.24
C ARG A 64 12.68 1.52 -2.46
N MET A 65 11.92 0.44 -2.34
CA MET A 65 11.01 0.00 -3.40
C MET A 65 9.84 1.00 -3.50
N HIS A 66 9.52 1.44 -4.70
CA HIS A 66 8.35 2.30 -4.93
C HIS A 66 7.03 1.53 -4.67
N ILE A 67 6.01 2.26 -4.23
CA ILE A 67 4.70 1.68 -3.92
C ILE A 67 3.89 1.59 -5.20
N SER A 68 3.88 0.41 -5.82
CA SER A 68 3.03 0.12 -6.97
C SER A 68 1.61 -0.20 -6.53
N GLY A 69 0.64 0.06 -7.41
CA GLY A 69 -0.77 -0.17 -7.20
C GLY A 69 -1.55 -0.28 -8.50
N ALA A 70 -2.88 -0.16 -8.43
CA ALA A 70 -3.78 -0.33 -9.55
C ALA A 70 -3.62 0.75 -10.65
N SER A 71 -3.23 1.97 -10.30
CA SER A 71 -3.02 3.07 -11.25
C SER A 71 -1.59 3.19 -11.74
N CYS A 72 -0.62 2.74 -10.93
CA CYS A 72 0.79 3.05 -11.09
C CYS A 72 1.31 2.61 -12.47
N HIS A 73 1.77 3.57 -13.25
CA HIS A 73 2.45 3.42 -14.55
C HIS A 73 1.70 2.68 -15.68
N TRP A 74 0.55 2.03 -15.38
CA TRP A 74 -0.17 1.17 -16.32
C TRP A 74 -1.39 1.82 -16.99
N GLY A 75 -1.56 3.12 -16.84
CA GLY A 75 -2.60 3.89 -17.50
C GLY A 75 -4.04 3.65 -17.04
N LYS A 76 -4.26 2.97 -15.91
CA LYS A 76 -5.60 2.82 -15.32
C LYS A 76 -5.97 4.09 -14.56
N LYS A 77 -6.59 5.02 -15.29
CA LYS A 77 -7.00 6.31 -14.73
C LYS A 77 -7.91 6.15 -13.54
N ASP A 78 -7.77 7.04 -12.57
CA ASP A 78 -8.60 7.14 -11.37
C ASP A 78 -8.64 5.84 -10.52
N ALA A 79 -7.68 4.92 -10.73
CA ALA A 79 -7.63 3.62 -10.05
C ALA A 79 -6.79 3.62 -8.77
N ALA A 80 -6.15 4.74 -8.42
CA ALA A 80 -5.27 4.84 -7.25
C ALA A 80 -5.96 4.39 -5.96
N GLU A 81 -5.25 3.63 -5.16
CA GLU A 81 -5.68 3.19 -3.85
C GLU A 81 -5.82 4.39 -2.91
N THR A 82 -6.92 4.42 -2.14
CA THR A 82 -7.27 5.50 -1.19
C THR A 82 -7.13 5.04 0.27
N GLY A 83 -7.81 5.68 1.22
CA GLY A 83 -7.68 5.37 2.65
C GLY A 83 -6.37 5.84 3.27
N ILE A 84 -5.86 5.11 4.26
CA ILE A 84 -4.65 5.46 5.02
C ILE A 84 -3.42 5.58 4.10
N LEU A 85 -3.30 4.74 3.08
CA LEU A 85 -2.20 4.85 2.12
C LEU A 85 -2.18 6.23 1.44
N MET A 86 -3.32 6.70 0.94
CA MET A 86 -3.44 8.01 0.30
C MET A 86 -3.13 9.14 1.28
N GLU A 87 -3.60 9.04 2.51
CA GLU A 87 -3.28 9.99 3.60
C GLU A 87 -1.77 10.13 3.78
N LEU A 88 -1.05 9.00 3.89
CA LEU A 88 0.41 8.98 4.04
C LEU A 88 1.12 9.56 2.81
N GLN A 89 0.67 9.23 1.61
CA GLN A 89 1.25 9.73 0.37
C GLN A 89 1.04 11.24 0.20
N LEU A 90 -0.14 11.76 0.52
CA LEU A 90 -0.43 13.21 0.46
C LEU A 90 0.37 13.98 1.51
N GLU A 91 0.47 13.44 2.73
CA GLU A 91 1.33 14.01 3.78
C GLU A 91 2.80 14.06 3.32
N ASN A 92 3.28 12.98 2.69
CA ASN A 92 4.62 12.94 2.14
C ASN A 92 4.83 13.98 1.04
N LYS A 93 3.85 14.20 0.15
CA LYS A 93 3.93 15.24 -0.89
C LYS A 93 3.93 16.66 -0.31
N TYR A 94 3.28 16.85 0.83
CA TYR A 94 3.27 18.14 1.54
C TYR A 94 4.58 18.44 2.28
N LEU A 95 5.25 17.42 2.86
CA LEU A 95 6.42 17.59 3.71
C LEU A 95 7.77 17.27 3.03
N ASN A 96 7.77 16.62 1.86
CA ASN A 96 8.96 15.98 1.30
C ASN A 96 9.21 16.30 -0.17
N ASP A 97 9.45 17.56 -0.49
CA ASP A 97 9.75 18.02 -1.86
C ASP A 97 11.02 17.39 -2.46
N SER A 98 11.93 16.90 -1.61
CA SER A 98 13.22 16.34 -2.02
C SER A 98 13.21 14.82 -2.25
N TYR A 99 12.07 14.17 -2.16
CA TYR A 99 11.94 12.69 -2.26
C TYR A 99 12.88 11.94 -1.30
N ASN A 100 13.08 12.48 -0.10
CA ASN A 100 13.97 11.92 0.92
C ASN A 100 13.27 10.77 1.66
N TYR A 101 13.81 9.57 1.56
CA TYR A 101 13.26 8.39 2.23
C TYR A 101 13.30 8.45 3.76
N SER A 102 14.24 9.20 4.35
CA SER A 102 14.23 9.40 5.81
C SER A 102 13.08 10.30 6.27
N ILE A 103 12.64 11.24 5.42
CA ILE A 103 11.42 12.05 5.69
C ILE A 103 10.18 11.15 5.54
N TRP A 104 10.15 10.30 4.52
CA TRP A 104 9.08 9.32 4.33
C TRP A 104 8.92 8.38 5.55
N ASP A 105 10.03 7.83 6.07
CA ASP A 105 9.99 7.05 7.32
C ASP A 105 9.41 7.87 8.49
N GLY A 106 9.75 9.16 8.56
CA GLY A 106 9.22 10.09 9.55
C GLY A 106 7.71 10.33 9.41
N VAL A 107 7.20 10.44 8.17
CA VAL A 107 5.76 10.58 7.89
C VAL A 107 4.99 9.36 8.40
N MET A 108 5.44 8.15 8.06
CA MET A 108 4.82 6.91 8.54
C MET A 108 4.87 6.79 10.07
N TRP A 109 5.99 7.17 10.68
CA TRP A 109 6.14 7.16 12.13
C TRP A 109 5.18 8.13 12.81
N SER A 110 5.09 9.38 12.32
CA SER A 110 4.21 10.42 12.88
C SER A 110 2.76 9.99 12.81
N ALA A 111 2.30 9.53 11.66
CA ALA A 111 0.94 9.06 11.46
C ALA A 111 0.56 7.90 12.40
N ALA A 112 1.46 6.91 12.57
CA ALA A 112 1.25 5.82 13.50
C ALA A 112 1.23 6.30 14.96
N LYS A 113 2.13 7.22 15.32
CA LYS A 113 2.27 7.73 16.69
C LYS A 113 1.09 8.59 17.13
N GLU A 114 0.43 9.27 16.22
CA GLU A 114 -0.76 10.06 16.47
C GLU A 114 -2.03 9.21 16.65
N CYS A 115 -2.00 7.92 16.23
CA CYS A 115 -3.13 7.02 16.42
C CYS A 115 -3.33 6.71 17.92
N LYS A 116 -4.44 7.18 18.47
CA LYS A 116 -4.89 6.75 19.80
C LYS A 116 -5.13 5.24 19.79
N ASN A 117 -4.92 4.57 20.92
CA ASN A 117 -5.08 3.13 21.09
C ASN A 117 -4.07 2.24 20.33
N LEU A 118 -3.03 2.80 19.72
CA LEU A 118 -1.96 2.06 19.08
C LEU A 118 -0.69 2.06 19.95
N ASP A 119 -0.29 0.88 20.42
CA ASP A 119 1.02 0.66 21.05
C ASP A 119 1.99 0.11 19.99
N ILE A 120 3.17 0.70 19.88
CA ILE A 120 4.17 0.40 18.86
C ILE A 120 5.39 -0.26 19.49
N TYR A 121 5.79 -1.41 18.95
CA TYR A 121 6.96 -2.19 19.38
C TYR A 121 7.92 -2.35 18.20
N MET A 122 8.90 -1.41 18.08
CA MET A 122 9.95 -1.46 17.06
C MET A 122 11.12 -2.34 17.51
N ASN A 123 11.91 -2.83 16.56
CA ASN A 123 13.06 -3.71 16.81
C ASN A 123 12.66 -4.95 17.64
N THR A 124 11.45 -5.43 17.42
CA THR A 124 10.82 -6.48 18.21
C THR A 124 10.45 -7.64 17.28
N THR A 125 11.16 -8.74 17.44
CA THR A 125 11.02 -9.94 16.60
C THR A 125 10.19 -10.99 17.35
N MET A 126 9.15 -11.51 16.69
CA MET A 126 8.41 -12.68 17.16
C MET A 126 9.28 -13.93 16.97
N ASP A 127 9.49 -14.69 18.03
CA ASP A 127 10.33 -15.89 18.05
C ASP A 127 9.58 -17.17 18.47
N GLU A 128 8.35 -17.04 19.01
CA GLU A 128 7.57 -18.19 19.46
C GLU A 128 6.05 -17.89 19.42
N VAL A 129 5.24 -18.90 19.16
CA VAL A 129 3.78 -18.83 19.16
C VAL A 129 3.20 -19.96 20.01
N ASP A 130 2.37 -19.63 20.97
CA ASP A 130 1.54 -20.60 21.72
C ASP A 130 0.21 -20.76 20.99
N SER A 131 0.06 -21.88 20.30
CA SER A 131 -1.15 -22.23 19.54
C SER A 131 -1.52 -23.70 19.80
N ASP A 132 -2.81 -23.99 19.84
CA ASP A 132 -3.28 -25.37 19.87
C ASP A 132 -3.54 -25.97 18.47
N GLY A 133 -3.12 -25.26 17.41
CA GLY A 133 -3.34 -25.63 16.00
C GLY A 133 -4.70 -25.19 15.46
N THR A 134 -5.56 -24.59 16.28
CA THR A 134 -6.86 -24.02 15.87
C THR A 134 -7.01 -22.55 16.25
N GLU A 135 -6.34 -22.13 17.33
CA GLU A 135 -6.34 -20.75 17.81
C GLU A 135 -4.96 -20.40 18.40
N ILE A 136 -4.53 -19.17 18.17
CA ILE A 136 -3.36 -18.58 18.82
C ILE A 136 -3.80 -18.07 20.19
N LYS A 137 -3.11 -18.48 21.25
CA LYS A 137 -3.31 -18.01 22.61
C LYS A 137 -2.45 -16.79 22.89
N SER A 138 -1.17 -16.89 22.55
CA SER A 138 -0.20 -15.80 22.72
C SER A 138 0.96 -15.94 21.74
N ILE A 139 1.69 -14.83 21.56
CA ILE A 139 2.96 -14.82 20.84
C ILE A 139 4.05 -14.27 21.75
N TYR A 140 5.27 -14.76 21.58
CA TYR A 140 6.44 -14.28 22.30
C TYR A 140 7.35 -13.51 21.36
N CYS A 141 7.86 -12.38 21.85
CA CYS A 141 8.70 -11.49 21.07
C CYS A 141 9.89 -11.01 21.89
N TYR A 142 11.02 -10.84 21.23
CA TYR A 142 12.22 -10.26 21.83
C TYR A 142 12.50 -8.89 21.22
N GLN A 143 12.61 -7.87 22.06
CA GLN A 143 12.99 -6.52 21.65
C GLN A 143 14.50 -6.34 21.85
N MET A 144 15.24 -6.23 20.73
CA MET A 144 16.71 -6.18 20.75
C MET A 144 17.28 -4.98 21.50
N THR A 145 16.63 -3.82 21.37
CA THR A 145 17.16 -2.54 21.90
C THR A 145 16.99 -2.40 23.41
N THR A 146 16.01 -3.07 24.01
CA THR A 146 15.75 -3.05 25.46
C THR A 146 16.18 -4.34 26.16
N GLU A 147 16.51 -5.38 25.38
CA GLU A 147 16.80 -6.74 25.86
C GLU A 147 15.62 -7.39 26.62
N GLU A 148 14.40 -6.90 26.38
CA GLU A 148 13.19 -7.36 27.01
C GLU A 148 12.49 -8.44 26.19
N ARG A 149 11.82 -9.37 26.88
CA ARG A 149 10.94 -10.36 26.27
C ARG A 149 9.49 -10.08 26.62
N TYR A 150 8.65 -10.05 25.61
CA TYR A 150 7.22 -9.81 25.73
C TYR A 150 6.43 -11.07 25.40
N CYS A 151 5.29 -11.23 26.09
CA CYS A 151 4.22 -12.15 25.72
C CYS A 151 3.00 -11.32 25.40
N PHE A 152 2.52 -11.41 24.17
CA PHE A 152 1.33 -10.71 23.69
C PHE A 152 0.16 -11.69 23.58
N ASP A 153 -0.91 -11.37 24.27
CA ASP A 153 -2.19 -12.05 24.24
C ASP A 153 -3.21 -11.15 23.52
N ALA A 154 -4.03 -11.71 22.62
CA ALA A 154 -5.00 -10.94 21.86
C ALA A 154 -6.27 -11.75 21.54
N ASP A 155 -7.35 -11.04 21.20
CA ASP A 155 -8.56 -11.66 20.67
C ASP A 155 -8.36 -12.08 19.20
N ILE A 156 -7.71 -11.22 18.41
CA ILE A 156 -7.40 -11.46 17.00
C ILE A 156 -5.94 -11.11 16.72
N PHE A 157 -5.28 -11.95 15.94
CA PHE A 157 -3.94 -11.74 15.42
C PHE A 157 -3.98 -11.49 13.92
N ILE A 158 -3.11 -10.58 13.43
CA ILE A 158 -2.96 -10.28 12.01
C ILE A 158 -1.51 -10.58 11.61
N ASP A 159 -1.33 -11.54 10.69
CA ASP A 159 -0.04 -11.77 10.05
C ASP A 159 0.16 -10.76 8.91
N ALA A 160 1.07 -9.83 9.12
CA ALA A 160 1.54 -8.86 8.13
C ALA A 160 3.07 -8.95 7.95
N THR A 161 3.66 -10.10 8.30
CA THR A 161 5.11 -10.34 8.22
C THR A 161 5.61 -10.42 6.78
N GLY A 162 4.68 -10.55 5.83
CA GLY A 162 4.95 -10.75 4.40
C GLY A 162 5.48 -12.14 4.07
N ASN A 163 6.02 -12.85 5.04
CA ASN A 163 6.47 -14.24 4.89
C ASN A 163 5.48 -15.27 5.47
N GLY A 164 4.33 -14.80 5.98
CA GLY A 164 3.38 -15.66 6.66
C GLY A 164 4.00 -16.32 7.91
N THR A 165 4.90 -15.60 8.61
CA THR A 165 5.70 -16.16 9.70
C THR A 165 4.86 -16.50 10.91
N LEU A 166 3.91 -15.62 11.27
CA LEU A 166 3.00 -15.88 12.38
C LEU A 166 2.11 -17.09 12.10
N GLY A 167 1.51 -17.15 10.90
CA GLY A 167 0.70 -18.28 10.47
C GLY A 167 1.50 -19.59 10.45
N TYR A 168 2.72 -19.55 9.92
CA TYR A 168 3.61 -20.70 9.90
C TYR A 168 3.90 -21.25 11.31
N PHE A 169 4.27 -20.38 12.26
CA PHE A 169 4.53 -20.80 13.64
C PHE A 169 3.25 -21.25 14.37
N ALA A 170 2.09 -20.69 14.00
CA ALA A 170 0.80 -21.11 14.55
C ALA A 170 0.29 -22.45 13.99
N GLY A 171 0.92 -22.98 12.92
CA GLY A 171 0.49 -24.20 12.25
C GLY A 171 -0.60 -23.98 11.18
N ALA A 172 -0.72 -22.75 10.63
CA ALA A 172 -1.64 -22.47 9.54
C ALA A 172 -1.22 -23.16 8.24
N GLU A 173 -2.21 -23.57 7.44
CA GLU A 173 -1.99 -24.11 6.09
C GLU A 173 -1.41 -23.01 5.20
N TYR A 174 -0.39 -23.36 4.40
CA TYR A 174 0.25 -22.43 3.46
C TYR A 174 0.74 -23.14 2.20
N LYS A 175 1.01 -22.36 1.15
CA LYS A 175 1.70 -22.79 -0.06
C LYS A 175 2.92 -21.91 -0.33
N ILE A 176 3.88 -22.47 -1.06
CA ILE A 176 5.06 -21.79 -1.61
C ILE A 176 5.37 -22.42 -2.97
N GLY A 177 5.92 -21.63 -3.91
CA GLY A 177 6.16 -22.11 -5.27
C GLY A 177 4.93 -22.01 -6.17
N ARG A 178 4.94 -22.72 -7.32
CA ARG A 178 3.91 -22.66 -8.35
C ARG A 178 3.01 -23.88 -8.29
N GLU A 179 1.71 -23.64 -8.32
CA GLU A 179 0.71 -24.70 -8.46
C GLU A 179 0.69 -25.25 -9.88
N ALA A 180 0.30 -26.50 -10.03
CA ALA A 180 0.00 -27.09 -11.33
C ALA A 180 -1.25 -26.48 -11.96
N SER A 181 -1.30 -26.42 -13.30
CA SER A 181 -2.39 -25.76 -14.04
C SER A 181 -3.76 -26.39 -13.80
N ASP A 182 -3.84 -27.65 -13.43
CA ASP A 182 -5.09 -28.38 -13.15
C ASP A 182 -5.64 -28.11 -11.74
N GLU A 183 -4.82 -27.60 -10.81
CA GLU A 183 -5.27 -27.33 -9.43
C GLU A 183 -6.36 -26.23 -9.36
N TYR A 184 -6.15 -25.13 -10.10
CA TYR A 184 -7.10 -24.00 -10.16
C TYR A 184 -7.63 -23.76 -11.58
N GLY A 185 -7.26 -24.58 -12.55
CA GLY A 185 -7.62 -24.38 -13.96
C GLY A 185 -6.97 -23.15 -14.59
N GLU A 186 -5.82 -22.75 -14.10
CA GLU A 186 -5.06 -21.57 -14.56
C GLU A 186 -4.23 -21.93 -15.80
N LYS A 187 -4.51 -21.28 -16.92
CA LYS A 187 -3.87 -21.59 -18.20
C LYS A 187 -2.38 -21.25 -18.25
N SER A 188 -1.96 -20.28 -17.46
CA SER A 188 -0.59 -19.78 -17.43
C SER A 188 0.29 -20.49 -16.40
N ALA A 189 -0.30 -21.31 -15.54
CA ALA A 189 0.43 -22.12 -14.58
C ALA A 189 1.18 -23.30 -15.27
N PRO A 190 2.27 -23.79 -14.69
CA PRO A 190 3.01 -24.93 -15.22
C PRO A 190 2.16 -26.21 -15.19
N PRO A 191 2.44 -27.21 -16.06
CA PRO A 191 1.69 -28.46 -16.05
C PRO A 191 1.92 -29.32 -14.79
N VAL A 192 2.99 -29.08 -14.07
CA VAL A 192 3.36 -29.76 -12.82
C VAL A 192 3.82 -28.71 -11.83
N GLU A 193 3.40 -28.84 -10.57
CA GLU A 193 3.82 -27.97 -9.49
C GLU A 193 5.34 -27.98 -9.27
N ASP A 194 5.91 -26.88 -8.82
CA ASP A 194 7.33 -26.74 -8.47
C ASP A 194 7.56 -25.73 -7.33
N GLY A 195 8.82 -25.61 -6.89
CA GLY A 195 9.23 -24.74 -5.81
C GLY A 195 9.61 -23.32 -6.24
N ASP A 196 9.51 -22.98 -7.52
CA ASP A 196 9.95 -21.69 -8.05
C ASP A 196 9.18 -20.53 -7.46
N THR A 197 9.92 -19.51 -6.99
CA THR A 197 9.40 -18.24 -6.49
C THR A 197 9.99 -17.06 -7.26
N MET A 198 9.52 -15.85 -7.01
CA MET A 198 10.17 -14.63 -7.48
C MET A 198 11.30 -14.25 -6.53
N GLY A 199 12.46 -13.92 -7.07
CA GLY A 199 13.66 -13.60 -6.30
C GLY A 199 13.58 -12.30 -5.50
N ASN A 200 14.60 -12.11 -4.64
CA ASN A 200 14.83 -10.89 -3.87
C ASN A 200 15.66 -9.91 -4.69
N THR A 201 15.45 -8.62 -4.50
CA THR A 201 16.20 -7.56 -5.21
C THR A 201 16.93 -6.64 -4.24
N ILE A 202 18.13 -6.20 -4.63
CA ILE A 202 18.82 -5.06 -4.02
C ILE A 202 18.99 -3.97 -5.09
N TYR A 203 18.67 -2.72 -4.70
CA TYR A 203 18.88 -1.54 -5.54
C TYR A 203 20.18 -0.82 -5.19
N PHE A 204 20.62 0.02 -6.13
CA PHE A 204 21.57 1.09 -5.87
C PHE A 204 21.05 2.41 -6.47
N VAL A 205 21.58 3.51 -5.96
CA VAL A 205 21.39 4.86 -6.48
C VAL A 205 22.77 5.47 -6.67
N ALA A 206 23.04 6.02 -7.85
CA ALA A 206 24.25 6.78 -8.14
C ALA A 206 23.91 8.25 -8.35
N GLU A 207 24.92 9.12 -8.16
CA GLU A 207 24.81 10.57 -8.27
C GLU A 207 25.89 11.12 -9.17
N ASP A 208 25.53 12.01 -10.11
CA ASP A 208 26.49 12.74 -10.93
C ASP A 208 27.20 13.81 -10.10
N LYS A 209 28.52 13.73 -10.01
CA LYS A 209 29.36 14.69 -9.28
C LYS A 209 29.86 15.84 -10.14
N GLY A 210 29.54 15.85 -11.45
CA GLY A 210 30.01 16.85 -12.41
C GLY A 210 31.49 16.76 -12.77
N HIS A 211 32.20 15.75 -12.30
CA HIS A 211 33.58 15.46 -12.60
C HIS A 211 33.89 13.96 -12.48
N PRO A 212 34.91 13.42 -13.15
CA PRO A 212 35.28 12.02 -13.06
C PRO A 212 35.55 11.55 -11.62
N VAL A 213 34.87 10.47 -11.21
CA VAL A 213 35.03 9.83 -9.90
C VAL A 213 35.57 8.41 -10.10
N LYS A 214 36.53 8.00 -9.28
CA LYS A 214 37.12 6.65 -9.35
C LYS A 214 36.26 5.66 -8.57
N PHE A 215 35.99 4.50 -9.18
CA PHE A 215 35.46 3.32 -8.48
C PHE A 215 36.45 2.16 -8.61
N ILE A 216 36.69 1.46 -7.50
CA ILE A 216 37.51 0.26 -7.45
C ILE A 216 36.62 -0.89 -7.02
N LYS A 217 36.39 -1.85 -7.92
CA LYS A 217 35.60 -3.04 -7.63
C LYS A 217 36.22 -3.82 -6.45
N PRO A 218 35.41 -4.14 -5.41
CA PRO A 218 35.81 -5.05 -4.37
C PRO A 218 36.22 -6.42 -4.92
N SER A 219 37.21 -7.08 -4.35
CA SER A 219 37.68 -8.38 -4.82
C SER A 219 36.65 -9.50 -4.71
N TRP A 220 35.72 -9.37 -3.79
CA TRP A 220 34.64 -10.32 -3.58
C TRP A 220 33.46 -10.14 -4.53
N ALA A 221 33.35 -9.01 -5.25
CA ALA A 221 32.27 -8.75 -6.21
C ALA A 221 32.48 -9.52 -7.52
N HIS A 222 31.39 -9.90 -8.17
CA HIS A 222 31.43 -10.54 -9.48
C HIS A 222 32.05 -9.62 -10.54
N ARG A 223 32.44 -10.20 -11.65
CA ARG A 223 32.87 -9.49 -12.85
C ARG A 223 31.93 -9.85 -13.99
N PHE A 224 31.35 -8.85 -14.62
CA PHE A 224 30.41 -9.01 -15.72
C PHE A 224 30.94 -8.43 -17.01
N THR A 225 30.50 -9.00 -18.12
CA THR A 225 30.69 -8.55 -19.49
C THR A 225 29.34 -8.21 -20.08
N GLU A 226 29.29 -7.54 -21.25
CA GLU A 226 28.03 -7.20 -21.93
C GLU A 226 27.10 -8.41 -22.17
N GLU A 227 27.68 -9.58 -22.43
CA GLU A 227 26.90 -10.82 -22.65
C GLU A 227 26.10 -11.28 -21.41
N ASP A 228 26.55 -10.86 -20.22
CA ASP A 228 25.90 -11.21 -18.96
C ASP A 228 24.58 -10.46 -18.78
N PHE A 229 24.36 -9.37 -19.53
CA PHE A 229 23.20 -8.51 -19.44
C PHE A 229 22.13 -8.79 -20.50
N LYS A 230 22.25 -9.88 -21.22
CA LYS A 230 21.18 -10.28 -22.17
C LYS A 230 19.83 -10.32 -21.46
N TYR A 231 18.84 -9.57 -21.97
CA TYR A 231 17.52 -9.35 -21.36
C TYR A 231 17.55 -8.68 -19.96
N ARG A 232 18.70 -8.22 -19.48
CA ARG A 232 18.85 -7.45 -18.25
C ARG A 232 19.37 -6.07 -18.61
N TYR A 233 18.50 -5.32 -19.30
CA TYR A 233 18.88 -4.07 -19.96
C TYR A 233 19.44 -3.05 -18.98
N HIS A 234 20.52 -2.42 -19.36
CA HIS A 234 21.29 -1.46 -18.58
C HIS A 234 21.81 -0.35 -19.49
N GLY A 235 20.95 0.51 -19.93
CA GLY A 235 21.24 1.66 -20.79
C GLY A 235 20.04 2.55 -20.86
N ASP A 236 20.13 3.69 -21.53
CA ASP A 236 18.97 4.52 -21.85
C ASP A 236 18.12 3.81 -22.91
N ILE A 237 17.49 2.71 -22.53
CA ILE A 237 16.74 1.82 -23.40
C ILE A 237 15.28 1.88 -23.03
N VAL A 238 14.41 1.95 -24.04
CA VAL A 238 12.98 1.79 -23.89
C VAL A 238 12.65 0.32 -24.12
N VAL A 239 12.01 -0.33 -23.15
CA VAL A 239 11.59 -1.73 -23.25
C VAL A 239 10.08 -1.76 -23.32
N TYR A 240 9.55 -2.42 -24.36
CA TYR A 240 8.14 -2.73 -24.48
C TYR A 240 7.90 -4.18 -24.07
N HIS A 241 6.98 -4.40 -23.15
CA HIS A 241 6.54 -5.72 -22.75
C HIS A 241 5.16 -5.98 -23.33
N ASN A 242 5.11 -6.94 -24.24
CA ASN A 242 3.88 -7.55 -24.69
C ASN A 242 3.73 -8.90 -23.96
N ALA A 243 2.53 -9.43 -23.79
CA ALA A 243 2.23 -10.66 -23.06
C ALA A 243 3.09 -11.87 -23.51
N ASP A 244 3.53 -11.89 -24.76
CA ASP A 244 4.26 -13.01 -25.36
C ASP A 244 5.68 -12.63 -25.84
N ASP A 245 6.07 -11.34 -25.83
CA ASP A 245 7.37 -10.91 -26.38
C ASP A 245 7.88 -9.63 -25.69
N VAL A 246 9.20 -9.45 -25.67
CA VAL A 246 9.88 -8.24 -25.20
C VAL A 246 10.62 -7.61 -26.37
N VAL A 247 10.20 -6.44 -26.77
CA VAL A 247 10.87 -5.65 -27.80
C VAL A 247 11.73 -4.58 -27.14
N VAL A 248 13.01 -4.55 -27.47
CA VAL A 248 13.97 -3.56 -26.97
C VAL A 248 14.24 -2.57 -28.07
N LEU A 249 13.95 -1.30 -27.82
CA LEU A 249 14.31 -0.21 -28.70
C LEU A 249 15.52 0.55 -28.20
N LYS A 250 16.46 0.85 -29.09
CA LYS A 250 17.56 1.78 -28.80
C LYS A 250 17.05 3.22 -28.89
N PRO A 251 17.72 4.18 -28.23
CA PRO A 251 17.37 5.58 -28.34
C PRO A 251 17.27 6.03 -29.81
N GLY A 252 16.09 6.54 -30.22
CA GLY A 252 15.83 7.02 -31.56
C GLY A 252 15.21 6.00 -32.53
N GLU A 253 14.90 4.79 -32.07
CA GLU A 253 14.07 3.83 -32.83
C GLU A 253 12.60 4.04 -32.46
N ASP A 254 11.74 4.26 -33.46
CA ASP A 254 10.29 4.38 -33.31
C ASP A 254 9.63 3.01 -33.37
N TYR A 255 8.67 2.75 -32.47
CA TYR A 255 7.85 1.55 -32.48
C TYR A 255 6.45 1.91 -32.97
N GLU A 256 6.07 1.37 -34.14
CA GLU A 256 4.75 1.56 -34.69
C GLU A 256 3.71 0.64 -34.04
N ASP A 257 2.74 1.27 -33.37
CA ASP A 257 1.41 0.75 -33.04
C ASP A 257 1.30 -0.40 -32.00
N HIS A 258 1.39 -0.07 -30.71
CA HIS A 258 0.93 -0.97 -29.65
C HIS A 258 0.25 -0.20 -28.52
N THR A 259 -1.07 -0.22 -28.48
CA THR A 259 -1.92 0.50 -27.53
C THR A 259 -2.03 -0.14 -26.13
N ASP A 260 -1.47 -1.33 -25.93
CA ASP A 260 -1.62 -2.15 -24.71
C ASP A 260 -0.27 -2.48 -24.03
N GLU A 261 0.83 -1.76 -24.32
CA GLU A 261 2.18 -2.14 -23.90
C GLU A 261 2.76 -1.24 -22.83
N LEU A 262 3.49 -1.87 -21.89
CA LEU A 262 4.30 -1.17 -20.92
C LEU A 262 5.56 -0.63 -21.56
N VAL A 263 5.75 0.68 -21.49
CA VAL A 263 7.02 1.33 -21.85
C VAL A 263 7.82 1.59 -20.58
N GLU A 264 8.94 0.91 -20.42
CA GLU A 264 9.88 1.17 -19.33
C GLU A 264 11.15 1.83 -19.87
N LYS A 265 11.46 3.00 -19.34
CA LYS A 265 12.72 3.69 -19.59
C LYS A 265 13.66 3.42 -18.42
N TYR A 266 14.72 2.70 -18.66
CA TYR A 266 15.71 2.39 -17.64
C TYR A 266 16.80 3.47 -17.56
N ASP A 267 16.96 4.05 -16.38
CA ASP A 267 18.20 4.76 -16.01
C ASP A 267 19.05 3.81 -15.17
N VAL A 268 20.07 3.23 -15.76
CA VAL A 268 20.98 2.29 -15.10
C VAL A 268 21.72 2.85 -13.89
N LYS A 269 21.70 4.16 -13.73
CA LYS A 269 22.39 4.86 -12.64
C LYS A 269 21.51 4.99 -11.39
N SER A 270 20.22 4.63 -11.50
CA SER A 270 19.28 4.73 -10.38
C SER A 270 18.05 3.84 -10.59
N GLY A 271 17.77 2.97 -9.61
CA GLY A 271 16.59 2.11 -9.62
C GLY A 271 16.64 0.92 -10.57
N TYR A 272 17.82 0.36 -10.81
CA TYR A 272 17.99 -0.85 -11.60
C TYR A 272 17.58 -2.09 -10.80
N TRP A 273 16.34 -2.59 -10.98
CA TRP A 273 15.74 -3.66 -10.17
C TRP A 273 15.97 -5.08 -10.70
N TRP A 274 16.65 -5.26 -11.84
CA TRP A 274 16.95 -6.58 -12.40
C TRP A 274 18.07 -7.34 -11.68
N ILE A 275 18.67 -6.75 -10.64
CA ILE A 275 19.54 -7.46 -9.69
C ILE A 275 18.65 -8.24 -8.74
N GLU A 276 18.23 -9.42 -9.19
CA GLU A 276 17.24 -10.27 -8.54
C GLU A 276 17.75 -11.71 -8.48
N LEU A 277 17.65 -12.35 -7.31
CA LEU A 277 18.18 -13.69 -7.07
C LEU A 277 17.33 -14.47 -6.06
N GLY A 278 17.47 -15.80 -6.10
CA GLY A 278 17.01 -16.71 -5.03
C GLY A 278 15.65 -17.31 -5.25
N GLY A 279 14.97 -17.04 -6.39
CA GLY A 279 13.67 -17.62 -6.66
C GLY A 279 13.72 -19.12 -7.02
N ASP A 280 14.85 -19.59 -7.51
CA ASP A 280 15.17 -20.99 -7.84
C ASP A 280 15.99 -21.71 -6.76
N TRP A 281 16.16 -21.09 -5.58
CA TRP A 281 16.84 -21.71 -4.45
C TRP A 281 15.88 -22.59 -3.65
N ASP A 282 16.41 -23.57 -2.93
CA ASP A 282 15.60 -24.56 -2.20
C ASP A 282 14.64 -23.96 -1.17
N ASP A 283 15.06 -22.87 -0.49
CA ASP A 283 14.23 -22.17 0.49
C ASP A 283 14.60 -20.67 0.55
N ILE A 284 13.80 -19.84 -0.11
CA ILE A 284 14.03 -18.41 -0.23
C ILE A 284 14.05 -17.67 1.15
N ILE A 285 13.44 -18.27 2.18
CA ILE A 285 13.41 -17.71 3.53
C ILE A 285 14.65 -18.14 4.30
N LYS A 286 14.92 -19.44 4.40
CA LYS A 286 16.07 -19.97 5.16
C LYS A 286 17.41 -19.56 4.58
N GLN A 287 17.48 -19.41 3.26
CA GLN A 287 18.68 -19.00 2.54
C GLN A 287 18.75 -17.49 2.30
N SER A 288 17.87 -16.68 2.91
CA SER A 288 17.78 -15.23 2.65
C SER A 288 19.10 -14.48 2.90
N GLU A 289 19.92 -14.89 3.87
CA GLU A 289 21.23 -14.27 4.13
C GLU A 289 22.27 -14.64 3.07
N ASP A 290 22.27 -15.88 2.57
CA ASP A 290 23.13 -16.30 1.48
C ASP A 290 22.73 -15.60 0.17
N ILE A 291 21.41 -15.50 -0.10
CA ILE A 291 20.86 -14.73 -1.22
C ILE A 291 21.28 -13.26 -1.11
N ARG A 292 21.19 -12.64 0.07
CA ARG A 292 21.60 -11.26 0.30
C ARG A 292 23.09 -11.06 0.02
N TYR A 293 23.93 -12.00 0.45
CA TYR A 293 25.36 -11.96 0.17
C TYR A 293 25.64 -12.04 -1.34
N GLU A 294 24.95 -12.93 -2.06
CA GLU A 294 25.10 -13.07 -3.51
C GLU A 294 24.54 -11.85 -4.27
N LEU A 295 23.47 -11.24 -3.77
CA LEU A 295 22.97 -9.95 -4.29
C LEU A 295 24.00 -8.83 -4.14
N TYR A 296 24.75 -8.76 -3.02
CA TYR A 296 25.84 -7.80 -2.87
C TYR A 296 26.95 -8.04 -3.89
N ARG A 297 27.37 -9.28 -4.08
CA ARG A 297 28.36 -9.63 -5.09
C ARG A 297 27.93 -9.21 -6.48
N THR A 298 26.66 -9.37 -6.77
CA THR A 298 26.05 -9.02 -8.05
C THR A 298 25.94 -7.52 -8.22
N VAL A 299 25.40 -6.78 -7.25
CA VAL A 299 25.19 -5.32 -7.36
C VAL A 299 26.51 -4.56 -7.56
N TYR A 300 27.55 -4.93 -6.82
CA TYR A 300 28.87 -4.29 -6.98
C TYR A 300 29.56 -4.70 -8.28
N GLY A 301 29.28 -5.89 -8.79
CA GLY A 301 29.76 -6.33 -10.11
C GLY A 301 29.03 -5.61 -11.25
N VAL A 302 27.71 -5.43 -11.15
CA VAL A 302 26.90 -4.65 -12.10
C VAL A 302 27.35 -3.20 -12.13
N TRP A 303 27.57 -2.60 -10.94
CA TRP A 303 28.09 -1.23 -10.87
C TRP A 303 29.49 -1.09 -11.46
N ASP A 304 30.38 -2.07 -11.25
CA ASP A 304 31.72 -2.08 -11.89
C ASP A 304 31.60 -2.09 -13.41
N HIS A 305 30.71 -2.91 -13.96
CA HIS A 305 30.46 -2.93 -15.41
C HIS A 305 29.97 -1.57 -15.92
N ILE A 306 28.94 -0.99 -15.27
CA ILE A 306 28.38 0.33 -15.66
C ILE A 306 29.45 1.42 -15.55
N LYS A 307 30.25 1.42 -14.48
CA LYS A 307 31.19 2.48 -14.16
C LYS A 307 32.51 2.40 -14.93
N ASN A 308 33.03 1.18 -15.09
CA ASN A 308 34.37 0.92 -15.63
C ASN A 308 34.35 0.17 -16.97
N GLY A 309 33.21 -0.32 -17.44
CA GLY A 309 33.10 -1.15 -18.65
C GLY A 309 33.12 -0.37 -19.95
N GLY A 310 33.02 0.98 -19.93
CA GLY A 310 33.22 1.84 -21.11
C GLY A 310 31.98 2.70 -21.46
N ASP A 311 31.01 2.26 -22.18
CA ASP A 311 30.09 3.09 -22.96
C ASP A 311 28.80 3.59 -22.23
N HIS A 312 28.78 3.57 -20.88
CA HIS A 312 27.57 3.87 -20.12
C HIS A 312 27.44 5.32 -19.62
N GLY A 313 28.41 6.20 -19.97
CA GLY A 313 28.41 7.60 -19.56
C GLY A 313 28.40 7.81 -18.04
N ALA A 314 29.03 6.88 -17.31
CA ALA A 314 29.03 6.88 -15.83
C ALA A 314 30.31 7.40 -15.19
N GLU A 315 31.20 8.05 -15.95
CA GLU A 315 32.52 8.51 -15.49
C GLU A 315 32.41 9.47 -14.30
N ASN A 316 31.38 10.32 -14.31
CA ASN A 316 31.16 11.31 -13.25
C ASN A 316 30.31 10.77 -12.09
N TYR A 317 29.78 9.55 -12.19
CA TYR A 317 28.84 9.03 -11.20
C TYR A 317 29.53 8.32 -10.05
N GLU A 318 29.02 8.52 -8.84
CA GLU A 318 29.40 7.84 -7.60
C GLU A 318 28.21 7.11 -7.01
N LEU A 319 28.43 5.94 -6.38
CA LEU A 319 27.37 5.27 -5.60
C LEU A 319 26.99 6.16 -4.41
N LYS A 320 25.75 6.61 -4.40
CA LYS A 320 25.15 7.38 -3.29
C LYS A 320 24.53 6.48 -2.24
N TRP A 321 23.97 5.37 -2.67
CA TRP A 321 23.29 4.42 -1.79
C TRP A 321 23.25 3.04 -2.43
N VAL A 322 23.37 2.01 -1.59
CA VAL A 322 23.15 0.60 -1.95
C VAL A 322 22.25 0.00 -0.89
N GLY A 323 21.22 -0.73 -1.29
CA GLY A 323 20.29 -1.40 -0.36
C GLY A 323 21.00 -2.41 0.53
N ASN A 324 20.54 -2.52 1.77
CA ASN A 324 21.12 -3.43 2.77
C ASN A 324 20.29 -4.69 2.98
N LEU A 325 19.04 -4.68 2.53
CA LEU A 325 18.10 -5.80 2.60
C LEU A 325 17.67 -6.21 1.21
N GLY A 326 17.53 -7.51 1.00
CA GLY A 326 16.83 -8.02 -0.17
C GLY A 326 15.34 -7.70 -0.08
N ALA A 327 14.84 -6.89 -1.02
CA ALA A 327 13.41 -6.65 -1.16
C ALA A 327 12.74 -7.95 -1.63
N MET A 328 12.10 -8.66 -0.72
CA MET A 328 11.45 -9.93 -1.00
C MET A 328 10.10 -9.72 -1.69
N ARG A 329 9.89 -10.39 -2.83
CA ARG A 329 8.63 -10.32 -3.60
C ARG A 329 7.66 -11.42 -3.23
N GLU A 330 8.17 -12.58 -2.93
CA GLU A 330 7.37 -13.79 -2.72
C GLU A 330 7.96 -14.67 -1.61
N SER A 331 7.07 -15.39 -0.92
CA SER A 331 7.40 -16.45 0.02
C SER A 331 6.16 -17.32 0.26
N ARG A 332 5.80 -17.61 1.51
CA ARG A 332 4.56 -18.35 1.83
C ARG A 332 3.32 -17.51 1.51
N ARG A 333 2.31 -18.19 1.00
CA ARG A 333 0.93 -17.70 0.89
C ARG A 333 0.10 -18.52 1.87
N LEU A 334 -0.47 -17.88 2.88
CA LEU A 334 -1.32 -18.54 3.86
C LEU A 334 -2.68 -18.84 3.23
N MET A 335 -3.22 -20.02 3.48
CA MET A 335 -4.48 -20.44 2.87
C MET A 335 -5.67 -19.90 3.63
N GLY A 336 -6.56 -19.23 2.91
CA GLY A 336 -7.84 -18.73 3.38
C GLY A 336 -9.01 -19.62 2.98
N ASP A 337 -10.23 -19.17 3.26
CA ASP A 337 -11.45 -19.85 2.82
C ASP A 337 -11.68 -19.74 1.31
N TYR A 338 -11.10 -18.72 0.69
CA TYR A 338 -11.04 -18.55 -0.76
C TYR A 338 -9.59 -18.39 -1.22
N VAL A 339 -9.27 -18.94 -2.37
CA VAL A 339 -7.99 -18.74 -3.07
C VAL A 339 -8.27 -17.89 -4.30
N LEU A 340 -7.77 -16.66 -4.33
CA LEU A 340 -7.87 -15.80 -5.51
C LEU A 340 -7.00 -16.39 -6.64
N THR A 341 -7.52 -16.42 -7.87
CA THR A 341 -6.87 -17.07 -9.01
C THR A 341 -6.65 -16.10 -10.18
N GLU A 342 -5.77 -16.50 -11.14
CA GLU A 342 -5.62 -15.84 -12.45
C GLU A 342 -6.98 -15.64 -13.13
N ASN A 343 -7.86 -16.63 -13.07
CA ASN A 343 -9.16 -16.58 -13.73
C ASN A 343 -10.08 -15.51 -13.15
N ASP A 344 -10.04 -15.30 -11.84
CA ASP A 344 -10.81 -14.22 -11.17
C ASP A 344 -10.30 -12.84 -11.60
N ILE A 345 -8.98 -12.68 -11.72
CA ILE A 345 -8.33 -11.42 -12.13
C ILE A 345 -8.67 -11.10 -13.59
N LEU A 346 -8.48 -12.06 -14.49
CA LEU A 346 -8.77 -11.87 -15.92
C LEU A 346 -10.25 -11.60 -16.20
N ALA A 347 -11.16 -12.14 -15.36
CA ALA A 347 -12.58 -11.87 -15.43
C ALA A 347 -12.99 -10.50 -14.84
N ASN A 348 -12.08 -9.73 -14.23
CA ASN A 348 -12.39 -8.53 -13.43
C ASN A 348 -13.52 -8.81 -12.44
N LYS A 349 -13.42 -9.93 -11.73
CA LYS A 349 -14.51 -10.44 -10.89
C LYS A 349 -14.79 -9.51 -9.72
N ILE A 350 -16.07 -9.21 -9.53
CA ILE A 350 -16.59 -8.48 -8.38
C ILE A 350 -17.23 -9.50 -7.43
N PHE A 351 -16.66 -9.65 -6.24
CA PHE A 351 -17.17 -10.57 -5.22
C PHE A 351 -18.19 -9.88 -4.32
N GLU A 352 -19.19 -10.62 -3.87
CA GLU A 352 -20.21 -10.09 -2.93
C GLU A 352 -19.60 -9.73 -1.57
N ASP A 353 -18.55 -10.46 -1.14
CA ASP A 353 -17.79 -10.23 0.08
C ASP A 353 -16.48 -9.45 -0.17
N ALA A 354 -16.45 -8.60 -1.20
CA ALA A 354 -15.30 -7.76 -1.50
C ALA A 354 -14.91 -6.83 -0.35
N VAL A 355 -13.62 -6.76 -0.02
CA VAL A 355 -13.07 -5.85 1.00
C VAL A 355 -11.88 -5.03 0.50
N ALA A 356 -11.31 -5.40 -0.63
CA ALA A 356 -10.23 -4.67 -1.31
C ALA A 356 -10.33 -4.88 -2.83
N TYR A 357 -9.46 -4.23 -3.58
CA TYR A 357 -9.37 -4.41 -5.03
C TYR A 357 -7.92 -4.37 -5.50
N GLY A 358 -7.69 -4.87 -6.70
CA GLY A 358 -6.42 -4.76 -7.39
C GLY A 358 -6.59 -4.37 -8.85
N GLY A 359 -5.50 -3.93 -9.45
CA GLY A 359 -5.46 -3.49 -10.85
C GLY A 359 -4.09 -3.61 -11.48
N TRP A 360 -3.06 -3.94 -10.70
CA TRP A 360 -1.73 -4.26 -11.21
C TRP A 360 -1.79 -5.49 -12.11
N PRO A 361 -1.11 -5.54 -13.26
CA PRO A 361 -1.04 -6.75 -14.06
C PRO A 361 -0.40 -7.90 -13.29
N MET A 362 -0.66 -9.12 -13.72
CA MET A 362 0.04 -10.27 -13.16
C MET A 362 1.47 -10.27 -13.68
N ASP A 363 2.39 -9.86 -12.82
CA ASP A 363 3.81 -9.68 -13.09
C ASP A 363 4.60 -10.82 -12.44
N GLU A 364 5.09 -11.74 -13.27
CA GLU A 364 5.79 -12.95 -12.87
C GLU A 364 7.26 -12.87 -13.27
N HIS A 365 8.14 -12.69 -12.29
CA HIS A 365 9.58 -12.67 -12.49
C HIS A 365 10.14 -14.09 -12.61
N VAL A 366 11.14 -14.27 -13.47
CA VAL A 366 11.81 -15.55 -13.66
C VAL A 366 12.57 -15.96 -12.39
N ALA A 367 12.39 -17.21 -11.95
CA ALA A 367 12.94 -17.71 -10.68
C ALA A 367 14.47 -17.58 -10.58
N GLY A 368 15.23 -17.90 -11.63
CA GLY A 368 16.69 -17.76 -11.66
C GLY A 368 17.19 -16.32 -11.70
N GLY A 369 16.29 -15.30 -11.76
CA GLY A 369 16.60 -13.89 -11.64
C GLY A 369 17.70 -13.44 -12.60
N PHE A 370 18.71 -12.75 -12.08
CA PHE A 370 19.85 -12.23 -12.86
C PHE A 370 20.64 -13.33 -13.60
N TRP A 371 20.70 -14.53 -13.03
CA TRP A 371 21.44 -15.65 -13.62
C TRP A 371 20.69 -16.40 -14.73
N ALA A 372 19.40 -16.19 -14.90
CA ALA A 372 18.60 -16.76 -15.97
C ALA A 372 18.81 -16.03 -17.32
N LYS A 373 20.07 -15.96 -17.79
CA LYS A 373 20.52 -15.13 -18.92
C LYS A 373 19.80 -15.41 -20.25
N GLY A 374 19.24 -16.61 -20.43
CA GLY A 374 18.51 -17.00 -21.64
C GLY A 374 17.00 -16.74 -21.59
N GLN A 375 16.50 -16.14 -20.50
CA GLN A 375 15.08 -15.93 -20.25
C GLN A 375 14.78 -14.45 -20.05
N ILE A 376 13.59 -14.03 -20.49
CA ILE A 376 13.01 -12.72 -20.22
C ILE A 376 12.85 -12.57 -18.71
N PRO A 377 13.24 -11.43 -18.11
CA PRO A 377 13.25 -11.26 -16.64
C PRO A 377 11.86 -11.29 -16.00
N SER A 378 10.83 -10.85 -16.72
CA SER A 378 9.45 -10.82 -16.22
C SER A 378 8.48 -11.13 -17.36
N LYS A 379 7.41 -11.86 -17.03
CA LYS A 379 6.24 -12.09 -17.89
C LYS A 379 5.07 -11.32 -17.31
N VAL A 380 4.64 -10.30 -18.02
CA VAL A 380 3.54 -9.42 -17.60
C VAL A 380 2.27 -9.79 -18.35
N ARG A 381 1.20 -10.13 -17.62
CA ARG A 381 -0.12 -10.39 -18.19
C ARG A 381 -1.07 -9.28 -17.79
N SER A 382 -1.34 -8.40 -18.75
CA SER A 382 -2.24 -7.27 -18.57
C SER A 382 -3.70 -7.69 -18.68
N PHE A 383 -4.57 -6.94 -18.04
CA PHE A 383 -6.04 -7.05 -18.13
C PHE A 383 -6.66 -5.66 -18.02
N LYS A 384 -7.89 -5.51 -18.54
CA LYS A 384 -8.63 -4.24 -18.49
C LYS A 384 -9.46 -4.18 -17.19
N GLY A 385 -9.57 -3.01 -16.59
CA GLY A 385 -10.40 -2.78 -15.39
C GLY A 385 -9.75 -3.19 -14.08
N LEU A 386 -10.60 -3.37 -13.08
CA LEU A 386 -10.22 -3.71 -11.70
C LEU A 386 -10.94 -5.01 -11.31
N TYR A 387 -10.32 -5.78 -10.42
CA TYR A 387 -10.94 -6.92 -9.77
C TYR A 387 -11.03 -6.65 -8.26
N THR A 388 -11.96 -7.31 -7.57
CA THR A 388 -12.03 -7.21 -6.11
C THR A 388 -11.38 -8.42 -5.44
N ILE A 389 -10.98 -8.26 -4.19
CA ILE A 389 -10.42 -9.31 -3.35
C ILE A 389 -11.43 -9.63 -2.25
N PRO A 390 -11.92 -10.89 -2.18
CA PRO A 390 -12.94 -11.28 -1.21
C PRO A 390 -12.37 -11.42 0.20
N TYR A 391 -13.21 -11.24 1.19
CA TYR A 391 -12.87 -11.37 2.61
C TYR A 391 -12.27 -12.73 2.96
N GLY A 392 -12.74 -13.79 2.29
CA GLY A 392 -12.24 -15.13 2.45
C GLY A 392 -10.73 -15.31 2.18
N CYS A 393 -10.10 -14.39 1.41
CA CYS A 393 -8.65 -14.40 1.18
C CYS A 393 -7.84 -13.89 2.37
N TYR A 394 -8.47 -13.23 3.33
CA TYR A 394 -7.82 -12.59 4.47
C TYR A 394 -8.04 -13.31 5.81
N CYS A 395 -8.81 -14.39 5.84
CA CYS A 395 -9.08 -15.18 7.05
C CYS A 395 -8.41 -16.55 6.93
N SER A 396 -7.57 -16.92 7.88
CA SER A 396 -6.91 -18.24 7.87
C SER A 396 -7.92 -19.38 7.86
N LYS A 397 -7.72 -20.35 6.96
CA LYS A 397 -8.55 -21.53 6.84
C LYS A 397 -8.52 -22.41 8.10
N THR A 398 -7.36 -22.50 8.75
CA THR A 398 -7.10 -23.41 9.86
C THR A 398 -7.08 -22.72 11.22
N ILE A 399 -6.56 -21.52 11.35
CA ILE A 399 -6.43 -20.80 12.62
C ILE A 399 -7.55 -19.77 12.72
N LYS A 400 -8.48 -19.97 13.65
CA LYS A 400 -9.76 -19.23 13.70
C LYS A 400 -9.63 -17.75 14.01
N ASN A 401 -8.66 -17.38 14.86
CA ASN A 401 -8.41 -16.00 15.28
C ASN A 401 -7.23 -15.35 14.55
N LEU A 402 -6.81 -15.90 13.40
CA LEU A 402 -5.75 -15.37 12.56
C LEU A 402 -6.34 -14.78 11.26
N MET A 403 -5.99 -13.52 11.01
CA MET A 403 -6.17 -12.87 9.71
C MET A 403 -4.82 -12.63 9.03
N MET A 404 -4.81 -12.45 7.71
CA MET A 404 -3.62 -12.21 6.92
C MET A 404 -3.70 -10.85 6.26
N ALA A 405 -2.57 -10.16 6.11
CA ALA A 405 -2.53 -8.87 5.44
C ALA A 405 -1.17 -8.64 4.76
N GLY A 406 -1.18 -8.52 3.44
CA GLY A 406 0.04 -8.33 2.67
C GLY A 406 0.15 -9.28 1.48
N ARG A 407 1.37 -9.61 1.08
CA ARG A 407 1.61 -10.54 -0.04
C ARG A 407 1.37 -12.00 0.32
N ASP A 408 1.19 -12.29 1.59
CA ASP A 408 0.96 -13.61 2.18
C ASP A 408 -0.53 -14.02 2.28
N ILE A 409 -1.43 -13.22 1.71
CA ILE A 409 -2.86 -13.55 1.62
C ILE A 409 -3.11 -14.77 0.73
N SER A 410 -4.31 -15.33 0.82
CA SER A 410 -4.72 -16.52 0.08
C SER A 410 -4.94 -16.22 -1.41
N ALA A 411 -3.97 -16.60 -2.21
CA ALA A 411 -3.98 -16.44 -3.65
C ALA A 411 -3.15 -17.56 -4.31
N SER A 412 -3.43 -17.90 -5.56
CA SER A 412 -2.53 -18.68 -6.39
C SER A 412 -1.24 -17.91 -6.66
N LYS A 413 -0.19 -18.60 -7.09
CA LYS A 413 1.08 -17.96 -7.48
C LYS A 413 0.87 -16.89 -8.54
N LEU A 414 0.04 -17.15 -9.55
CA LEU A 414 -0.23 -16.22 -10.64
C LEU A 414 -1.00 -14.99 -10.17
N ALA A 415 -2.07 -15.19 -9.39
CA ALA A 415 -2.85 -14.10 -8.82
C ALA A 415 -2.00 -13.24 -7.87
N MET A 416 -1.10 -13.86 -7.09
CA MET A 416 -0.18 -13.13 -6.23
C MET A 416 0.73 -12.18 -7.03
N GLY A 417 1.06 -12.48 -8.29
CA GLY A 417 1.78 -11.57 -9.18
C GLY A 417 1.12 -10.20 -9.28
N SER A 418 -0.20 -10.11 -9.12
CA SER A 418 -0.96 -8.85 -9.07
C SER A 418 -1.20 -8.33 -7.65
N THR A 419 -1.57 -9.20 -6.70
CA THR A 419 -2.00 -8.76 -5.36
C THR A 419 -0.85 -8.34 -4.44
N ARG A 420 0.39 -8.75 -4.73
CA ARG A 420 1.59 -8.50 -3.90
C ARG A 420 2.06 -7.07 -3.88
N VAL A 421 1.60 -6.21 -4.80
CA VAL A 421 2.04 -4.82 -4.85
C VAL A 421 1.56 -4.04 -3.63
N MET A 422 2.43 -3.13 -3.16
CA MET A 422 2.28 -2.56 -1.82
C MET A 422 1.02 -1.71 -1.62
N ALA A 423 0.52 -1.03 -2.65
CA ALA A 423 -0.71 -0.25 -2.52
C ALA A 423 -1.94 -1.15 -2.36
N THR A 424 -2.05 -2.22 -3.16
CA THR A 424 -3.09 -3.24 -3.00
C THR A 424 -3.01 -3.92 -1.62
N CYS A 425 -1.78 -4.26 -1.17
CA CYS A 425 -1.55 -4.80 0.17
C CYS A 425 -1.98 -3.82 1.28
N ALA A 426 -1.73 -2.52 1.11
CA ALA A 426 -2.06 -1.49 2.10
C ALA A 426 -3.57 -1.36 2.32
N ILE A 427 -4.37 -1.27 1.25
CA ILE A 427 -5.83 -1.20 1.38
C ILE A 427 -6.43 -2.51 1.92
N GLY A 428 -5.87 -3.67 1.53
CA GLY A 428 -6.24 -4.95 2.12
C GLY A 428 -5.93 -4.99 3.62
N GLY A 429 -4.76 -4.48 4.03
CA GLY A 429 -4.39 -4.35 5.43
C GLY A 429 -5.33 -3.45 6.22
N GLU A 430 -5.68 -2.28 5.67
CA GLU A 430 -6.65 -1.37 6.29
C GLU A 430 -8.01 -2.05 6.48
N ALA A 431 -8.51 -2.74 5.46
CA ALA A 431 -9.77 -3.48 5.52
C ALA A 431 -9.74 -4.57 6.60
N VAL A 432 -8.65 -5.33 6.68
CA VAL A 432 -8.45 -6.36 7.72
C VAL A 432 -8.40 -5.74 9.12
N GLY A 433 -7.70 -4.61 9.28
CA GLY A 433 -7.63 -3.90 10.56
C GLY A 433 -9.00 -3.42 11.05
N ILE A 434 -9.82 -2.85 10.16
CA ILE A 434 -11.20 -2.46 10.46
C ILE A 434 -12.03 -3.69 10.83
N ALA A 435 -11.96 -4.75 10.03
CA ALA A 435 -12.73 -5.98 10.27
C ALA A 435 -12.37 -6.64 11.61
N ALA A 436 -11.06 -6.74 11.93
CA ALA A 436 -10.59 -7.28 13.20
C ALA A 436 -11.11 -6.46 14.39
N ALA A 437 -11.05 -5.13 14.31
CA ALA A 437 -11.56 -4.25 15.36
C ALA A 437 -13.07 -4.43 15.57
N GLU A 438 -13.85 -4.47 14.51
CA GLU A 438 -15.30 -4.65 14.60
C GLU A 438 -15.69 -6.04 15.11
N ALA A 439 -14.96 -7.08 14.68
CA ALA A 439 -15.15 -8.43 15.19
C ALA A 439 -14.90 -8.50 16.71
N THR A 440 -13.81 -7.89 17.21
CA THR A 440 -13.53 -7.87 18.66
C THR A 440 -14.58 -7.09 19.45
N LYS A 441 -15.09 -5.97 18.96
CA LYS A 441 -16.19 -5.22 19.59
C LYS A 441 -17.45 -6.05 19.73
N LYS A 442 -17.73 -6.92 18.76
CA LYS A 442 -18.88 -7.83 18.76
C LYS A 442 -18.57 -9.18 19.46
N ARG A 443 -17.34 -9.39 19.91
CA ARG A 443 -16.84 -10.65 20.54
C ARG A 443 -17.03 -11.85 19.61
N MET A 444 -16.71 -11.68 18.34
CA MET A 444 -16.82 -12.67 17.27
C MET A 444 -15.44 -13.00 16.71
N LEU A 445 -15.31 -14.21 16.19
CA LEU A 445 -14.18 -14.58 15.36
C LEU A 445 -14.27 -13.92 13.97
N PRO A 446 -13.15 -13.71 13.24
CA PRO A 446 -13.17 -13.05 11.94
C PRO A 446 -14.17 -13.61 10.94
N LYS A 447 -14.22 -14.94 10.77
CA LYS A 447 -15.16 -15.58 9.83
C LYS A 447 -16.63 -15.43 10.23
N GLU A 448 -16.90 -15.51 11.52
CA GLU A 448 -18.26 -15.31 12.05
C GLU A 448 -18.70 -13.86 11.80
N TYR A 449 -17.81 -12.88 12.03
CA TYR A 449 -18.08 -11.49 11.74
C TYR A 449 -18.37 -11.26 10.25
N GLY A 450 -17.50 -11.77 9.36
CA GLY A 450 -17.70 -11.66 7.91
C GLY A 450 -19.03 -12.26 7.45
N SER A 451 -19.40 -13.42 7.97
CA SER A 451 -20.67 -14.09 7.61
C SER A 451 -21.92 -13.30 8.04
N ASN A 452 -21.85 -12.56 9.14
CA ASN A 452 -23.00 -11.89 9.73
C ASN A 452 -23.08 -10.39 9.38
N TYR A 453 -21.96 -9.72 9.10
CA TYR A 453 -21.85 -8.26 9.04
C TYR A 453 -21.10 -7.72 7.81
N MET A 454 -21.04 -8.50 6.71
CA MET A 454 -20.28 -8.09 5.52
C MET A 454 -20.75 -6.76 4.93
N LYS A 455 -22.05 -6.53 4.83
CA LYS A 455 -22.59 -5.27 4.30
C LYS A 455 -22.22 -4.07 5.17
N GLU A 456 -22.31 -4.23 6.50
CA GLU A 456 -21.90 -3.20 7.45
C GLU A 456 -20.40 -2.92 7.36
N LEU A 457 -19.58 -3.96 7.20
CA LEU A 457 -18.13 -3.81 6.98
C LEU A 457 -17.89 -3.00 5.70
N GLN A 458 -18.48 -3.37 4.59
CA GLN A 458 -18.30 -2.68 3.30
C GLN A 458 -18.70 -1.19 3.39
N GLN A 459 -19.82 -0.87 4.06
CA GLN A 459 -20.21 0.52 4.29
C GLN A 459 -19.21 1.27 5.19
N LEU A 460 -18.62 0.58 6.17
CA LEU A 460 -17.58 1.17 7.01
C LEU A 460 -16.26 1.38 6.24
N LEU A 461 -15.89 0.46 5.33
CA LEU A 461 -14.75 0.63 4.43
C LEU A 461 -14.93 1.86 3.56
N LEU A 462 -16.08 1.98 2.87
CA LEU A 462 -16.41 3.15 2.05
C LEU A 462 -16.42 4.46 2.88
N LYS A 463 -16.88 4.39 4.15
CA LYS A 463 -16.84 5.54 5.06
C LYS A 463 -15.42 6.00 5.37
N ASN A 464 -14.46 5.10 5.39
CA ASN A 464 -13.04 5.39 5.59
C ASN A 464 -12.27 5.63 4.28
N ASP A 465 -12.98 5.99 3.22
CA ASP A 465 -12.42 6.29 1.89
C ASP A 465 -11.73 5.10 1.21
N LEU A 466 -12.03 3.87 1.62
CA LEU A 466 -11.64 2.68 0.87
C LEU A 466 -12.63 2.47 -0.27
N TYR A 467 -12.12 2.49 -1.50
CA TYR A 467 -12.97 2.23 -2.66
C TYR A 467 -13.17 0.73 -2.86
N LEU A 468 -14.38 0.36 -3.24
CA LEU A 468 -14.73 -0.99 -3.65
C LEU A 468 -15.45 -0.91 -5.00
N PRO A 469 -14.86 -1.41 -6.10
CA PRO A 469 -15.48 -1.44 -7.41
C PRO A 469 -16.87 -2.10 -7.39
N GLY A 470 -17.87 -1.41 -7.90
CA GLY A 470 -19.25 -1.90 -7.92
C GLY A 470 -20.06 -1.64 -6.63
N PHE A 471 -19.45 -1.03 -5.61
CA PHE A 471 -20.14 -0.69 -4.35
C PHE A 471 -20.24 0.82 -4.18
N LYS A 472 -21.29 1.27 -3.51
CA LYS A 472 -21.51 2.68 -3.20
C LYS A 472 -21.97 2.88 -1.76
N ASN A 473 -21.87 4.11 -1.28
CA ASN A 473 -22.38 4.49 0.03
C ASN A 473 -23.92 4.29 0.09
N GLU A 474 -24.34 3.37 0.92
CA GLU A 474 -25.74 3.10 1.25
C GLU A 474 -26.00 3.18 2.76
N ASP A 475 -25.07 3.81 3.52
CA ASP A 475 -25.18 3.94 4.96
C ASP A 475 -26.45 4.71 5.34
N PRO A 476 -27.42 4.06 6.02
CA PRO A 476 -28.67 4.71 6.41
C PRO A 476 -28.48 5.81 7.47
N LYS A 477 -27.31 5.87 8.11
CA LYS A 477 -26.97 6.91 9.09
C LYS A 477 -26.46 8.19 8.43
N ASP A 478 -26.10 8.13 7.14
CA ASP A 478 -25.65 9.30 6.39
C ASP A 478 -26.87 10.15 5.97
N LYS A 479 -27.07 11.25 6.70
CA LYS A 479 -28.19 12.19 6.49
C LYS A 479 -28.07 12.97 5.18
N ALA A 480 -26.84 13.11 4.63
CA ALA A 480 -26.60 13.83 3.37
C ALA A 480 -27.34 13.19 2.18
N ARG A 481 -27.52 11.86 2.18
CA ARG A 481 -28.13 11.11 1.08
C ARG A 481 -29.56 11.53 0.72
N SER A 482 -30.28 12.14 1.64
CA SER A 482 -31.65 12.63 1.42
C SER A 482 -31.72 14.16 1.30
N ALA A 483 -30.61 14.85 1.30
CA ALA A 483 -30.56 16.30 1.21
C ALA A 483 -30.85 16.80 -0.21
N LYS A 484 -31.48 17.97 -0.30
CA LYS A 484 -31.50 18.76 -1.53
C LYS A 484 -30.21 19.56 -1.64
N ILE A 485 -29.58 19.54 -2.81
CA ILE A 485 -28.33 20.23 -3.04
C ILE A 485 -28.59 21.60 -3.68
N GLU A 486 -27.87 22.62 -3.21
CA GLU A 486 -27.84 23.95 -3.78
C GLU A 486 -26.39 24.40 -3.91
N VAL A 487 -25.99 24.91 -5.07
CA VAL A 487 -24.62 25.36 -5.37
C VAL A 487 -24.59 26.81 -5.83
N SER A 488 -23.48 27.49 -5.65
CA SER A 488 -23.25 28.83 -6.20
C SER A 488 -23.02 28.81 -7.71
N SER A 489 -22.30 27.79 -8.19
CA SER A 489 -22.04 27.52 -9.60
C SER A 489 -21.68 26.03 -9.80
N GLU A 490 -21.81 25.55 -11.04
CA GLU A 490 -21.40 24.19 -11.39
C GLU A 490 -21.04 24.07 -12.86
N GLN A 491 -20.07 23.24 -13.17
CA GLN A 491 -19.72 22.90 -14.54
C GLN A 491 -20.60 21.79 -15.06
N LYS A 492 -20.94 21.82 -16.33
CA LYS A 492 -21.73 20.76 -16.98
C LYS A 492 -21.03 19.40 -16.85
N GLY A 493 -21.77 18.38 -16.36
CA GLY A 493 -21.28 17.04 -16.11
C GLY A 493 -20.61 16.89 -14.73
N PHE A 494 -20.61 17.96 -13.91
CA PHE A 494 -20.06 18.01 -12.56
C PHE A 494 -21.04 18.68 -11.59
N GLU A 495 -22.29 18.25 -11.67
CA GLU A 495 -23.42 18.82 -10.93
C GLU A 495 -23.27 18.62 -9.42
N GLY A 496 -23.86 19.52 -8.61
CA GLY A 496 -23.80 19.47 -7.17
C GLY A 496 -24.32 18.18 -6.55
N GLU A 497 -25.34 17.57 -7.15
CA GLU A 497 -25.94 16.29 -6.72
C GLU A 497 -24.93 15.13 -6.71
N ASN A 498 -23.85 15.23 -7.45
CA ASN A 498 -22.81 14.19 -7.49
C ASN A 498 -22.16 13.95 -6.12
N VAL A 499 -22.15 14.93 -5.21
CA VAL A 499 -21.55 14.77 -3.87
C VAL A 499 -22.30 13.79 -2.96
N ILE A 500 -23.49 13.37 -3.37
CA ILE A 500 -24.30 12.34 -2.68
C ILE A 500 -24.54 11.10 -3.55
N SER A 501 -23.80 10.94 -4.67
CA SER A 501 -23.89 9.76 -5.55
C SER A 501 -23.53 8.45 -4.82
N GLY A 502 -22.73 8.56 -3.77
CA GLY A 502 -22.19 7.43 -3.00
C GLY A 502 -20.92 6.83 -3.56
N VAL A 503 -20.33 7.44 -4.61
CA VAL A 503 -19.06 7.02 -5.22
C VAL A 503 -18.08 8.19 -5.17
N ALA A 504 -16.99 8.03 -4.45
CA ALA A 504 -16.02 9.09 -4.21
C ALA A 504 -14.85 9.09 -5.21
N ARG A 505 -15.09 8.73 -6.47
CA ARG A 505 -14.15 8.82 -7.59
C ARG A 505 -14.86 8.83 -8.94
N ARG A 506 -14.10 9.12 -9.98
CA ARG A 506 -14.61 8.94 -11.35
C ARG A 506 -14.67 7.45 -11.70
N GLU A 507 -15.71 7.07 -12.44
CA GLU A 507 -15.87 5.73 -12.98
C GLU A 507 -16.23 5.82 -14.47
N GLY A 508 -15.25 5.53 -15.33
CA GLY A 508 -15.39 5.73 -16.77
C GLY A 508 -15.74 7.18 -17.10
N GLU A 509 -16.88 7.40 -17.75
CA GLU A 509 -17.37 8.74 -18.12
C GLU A 509 -18.16 9.45 -16.98
N THR A 510 -18.46 8.74 -15.90
CA THR A 510 -19.21 9.32 -14.76
C THR A 510 -18.26 10.05 -13.83
N SER A 511 -18.48 11.36 -13.66
CA SER A 511 -17.58 12.20 -12.85
C SER A 511 -17.67 11.93 -11.35
N ASN A 512 -18.88 11.65 -10.83
CA ASN A 512 -19.18 11.49 -9.39
C ASN A 512 -18.63 12.64 -8.52
N MET A 513 -18.54 13.85 -9.07
CA MET A 513 -17.91 14.98 -8.41
C MET A 513 -18.62 16.29 -8.75
N TRP A 514 -18.73 17.19 -7.78
CA TRP A 514 -19.06 18.57 -8.04
C TRP A 514 -17.79 19.36 -8.39
N LYS A 515 -17.90 20.20 -9.47
CA LYS A 515 -16.94 21.25 -9.78
C LYS A 515 -17.61 22.59 -9.93
N SER A 516 -17.09 23.62 -9.25
CA SER A 516 -17.56 24.99 -9.47
C SER A 516 -17.05 25.55 -10.81
N GLU A 517 -17.63 26.66 -11.30
CA GLU A 517 -17.11 27.36 -12.49
C GLU A 517 -15.79 28.09 -12.22
N GLY A 518 -15.57 28.53 -10.97
CA GLY A 518 -14.32 29.18 -10.57
C GLY A 518 -14.47 29.91 -9.23
N ILE A 519 -13.42 29.89 -8.42
CA ILE A 519 -13.42 30.49 -7.08
C ILE A 519 -13.16 32.00 -7.19
N ASP A 520 -14.12 32.81 -6.75
CA ASP A 520 -14.00 34.27 -6.63
C ASP A 520 -13.67 34.71 -5.19
N ALA A 521 -13.64 36.00 -4.94
CA ALA A 521 -13.35 36.58 -3.62
C ALA A 521 -14.38 36.22 -2.52
N LYS A 522 -15.59 35.73 -2.90
CA LYS A 522 -16.64 35.28 -1.97
C LYS A 522 -16.51 33.80 -1.66
N GLY A 523 -15.75 33.07 -2.46
CA GLY A 523 -15.66 31.61 -2.45
C GLY A 523 -16.84 30.95 -3.19
N GLU A 524 -16.72 29.66 -3.41
CA GLU A 524 -17.72 28.79 -4.03
C GLU A 524 -18.42 27.97 -2.95
N MET A 525 -19.75 27.90 -3.03
CA MET A 525 -20.57 27.28 -1.99
C MET A 525 -21.37 26.11 -2.53
N ILE A 526 -21.38 25.02 -1.74
CA ILE A 526 -22.32 23.93 -1.87
C ILE A 526 -23.09 23.77 -0.56
N SER A 527 -24.39 23.65 -0.63
CA SER A 527 -25.27 23.51 0.54
C SER A 527 -26.14 22.26 0.44
N LEU A 528 -26.26 21.56 1.54
CA LEU A 528 -27.13 20.40 1.73
C LEU A 528 -28.30 20.78 2.62
N LEU A 529 -29.50 20.83 2.07
CA LEU A 529 -30.74 21.11 2.79
C LEU A 529 -31.34 19.77 3.22
N LEU A 530 -31.32 19.50 4.51
CA LEU A 530 -31.87 18.28 5.10
C LEU A 530 -33.41 18.36 5.14
N PRO A 531 -34.11 17.21 4.93
CA PRO A 531 -35.59 17.20 4.95
C PRO A 531 -36.18 17.59 6.30
N SER A 532 -35.46 17.44 7.37
CA SER A 532 -35.83 17.77 8.76
C SER A 532 -34.68 18.35 9.54
N LYS A 533 -34.99 18.85 10.73
CA LYS A 533 -33.97 19.26 11.71
C LYS A 533 -33.33 18.00 12.28
N GLU A 534 -31.98 17.93 12.16
CA GLU A 534 -31.19 16.79 12.57
C GLU A 534 -30.12 17.19 13.59
N LEU A 535 -29.78 16.25 14.50
CA LEU A 535 -28.60 16.39 15.34
C LEU A 535 -27.39 15.92 14.53
N ILE A 536 -26.47 16.83 14.25
CA ILE A 536 -25.24 16.59 13.48
C ILE A 536 -24.07 16.49 14.45
N SER A 537 -23.36 15.39 14.42
CA SER A 537 -22.18 15.12 15.25
C SER A 537 -20.87 15.05 14.46
N GLN A 538 -20.96 14.75 13.15
CA GLN A 538 -19.78 14.60 12.30
C GLN A 538 -20.11 14.99 10.86
N ILE A 539 -19.19 15.65 10.19
CA ILE A 539 -19.22 15.94 8.75
C ILE A 539 -17.95 15.36 8.12
N ARG A 540 -18.11 14.67 6.98
CA ARG A 540 -16.98 14.11 6.24
C ARG A 540 -17.00 14.65 4.83
N LEU A 541 -15.84 15.12 4.38
CA LEU A 541 -15.62 15.70 3.05
C LEU A 541 -14.54 14.92 2.33
N THR A 542 -14.82 14.49 1.11
CA THR A 542 -13.86 13.80 0.25
C THR A 542 -13.53 14.71 -0.93
N PHE A 543 -12.31 15.23 -0.95
CA PHE A 543 -11.80 16.13 -1.98
C PHE A 543 -11.08 15.36 -3.10
N ASP A 544 -10.84 16.02 -4.22
CA ASP A 544 -10.15 15.45 -5.37
C ASP A 544 -8.62 15.61 -5.24
N PRO A 545 -7.86 14.50 -5.03
CA PRO A 545 -6.41 14.54 -4.99
C PRO A 545 -5.77 14.36 -6.37
N ASP A 546 -6.55 14.39 -7.46
CA ASP A 546 -6.19 13.94 -8.80
C ASP A 546 -5.75 12.47 -8.83
N LEU A 547 -6.72 11.55 -8.76
CA LEU A 547 -6.47 10.11 -8.68
C LEU A 547 -5.76 9.53 -9.91
N SER A 548 -5.61 10.29 -10.99
CA SER A 548 -4.92 9.87 -12.20
C SER A 548 -3.40 10.13 -12.16
N GLU A 549 -2.94 10.94 -11.21
CA GLU A 549 -1.53 11.30 -11.06
C GLU A 549 -0.79 10.34 -10.13
N GLU A 550 0.50 10.09 -10.43
CA GLU A 550 1.39 9.30 -9.60
C GLU A 550 1.90 10.12 -8.39
N ARG A 551 1.97 9.49 -7.22
CA ARG A 551 2.37 10.15 -5.97
C ARG A 551 3.23 9.32 -5.05
N CYS A 552 3.76 8.21 -5.52
CA CYS A 552 4.65 7.38 -4.71
C CYS A 552 6.08 7.93 -4.67
N ILE A 553 6.78 7.73 -3.56
CA ILE A 553 8.21 7.99 -3.52
C ILE A 553 8.97 6.90 -4.29
N THR A 554 9.95 7.28 -5.10
CA THR A 554 10.71 6.35 -5.93
C THR A 554 12.18 6.77 -6.04
N VAL A 555 13.07 5.82 -6.31
CA VAL A 555 14.47 6.07 -6.70
C VAL A 555 14.67 5.99 -8.20
N SER A 556 13.68 5.51 -8.96
CA SER A 556 13.74 5.44 -10.42
C SER A 556 13.51 6.82 -11.02
N LYS A 557 14.49 7.31 -11.77
CA LYS A 557 14.40 8.62 -12.45
C LYS A 557 13.25 8.66 -13.45
N ALA A 558 13.03 7.57 -14.18
CA ALA A 558 11.94 7.47 -15.15
C ALA A 558 10.56 7.58 -14.49
N PHE A 559 10.41 7.07 -13.27
CA PHE A 559 9.17 7.21 -12.51
C PHE A 559 9.05 8.59 -11.85
N MET A 560 10.17 9.16 -11.35
CA MET A 560 10.18 10.53 -10.82
C MET A 560 9.67 11.56 -11.81
N GLU A 561 9.93 11.38 -13.11
CA GLU A 561 9.47 12.29 -14.19
C GLU A 561 7.94 12.26 -14.34
N LYS A 562 7.27 11.20 -13.91
CA LYS A 562 5.80 11.02 -13.95
C LYS A 562 5.11 11.39 -12.63
N GLU A 563 5.89 11.61 -11.56
CA GLU A 563 5.38 11.91 -10.25
C GLU A 563 4.76 13.30 -10.16
N MET A 564 3.64 13.38 -9.46
CA MET A 564 3.05 14.67 -9.05
C MET A 564 4.07 15.47 -8.23
N LEU A 565 4.28 16.72 -8.60
CA LEU A 565 5.14 17.64 -7.84
C LEU A 565 4.34 18.38 -6.77
N GLY A 566 4.73 18.22 -5.50
CA GLY A 566 4.07 18.85 -4.36
C GLY A 566 2.63 18.35 -4.12
N VAL A 567 1.81 19.19 -3.53
CA VAL A 567 0.41 18.89 -3.22
C VAL A 567 -0.45 18.95 -4.48
N ALA A 568 -1.41 18.04 -4.62
CA ALA A 568 -2.35 18.01 -5.75
C ALA A 568 -3.08 19.35 -5.89
N LYS A 569 -3.01 19.95 -7.07
CA LYS A 569 -3.58 21.30 -7.34
C LYS A 569 -5.09 21.34 -7.13
N THR A 570 -5.79 20.23 -7.36
CA THR A 570 -7.24 20.10 -7.25
C THR A 570 -7.75 19.98 -5.81
N LEU A 571 -6.87 19.64 -4.87
CA LEU A 571 -7.24 19.56 -3.46
C LEU A 571 -7.67 20.94 -2.93
N VAL A 572 -8.85 20.96 -2.30
CA VAL A 572 -9.35 22.14 -1.58
C VAL A 572 -8.37 22.48 -0.46
N LYS A 573 -7.92 23.73 -0.42
CA LYS A 573 -6.93 24.22 0.55
C LYS A 573 -7.59 24.92 1.75
N ASP A 574 -8.36 25.96 1.47
CA ASP A 574 -9.03 26.73 2.52
C ASP A 574 -10.54 26.66 2.30
N TYR A 575 -11.27 26.32 3.35
CA TYR A 575 -12.72 26.24 3.31
C TYR A 575 -13.36 26.47 4.67
N SER A 576 -14.67 26.70 4.66
CA SER A 576 -15.48 26.86 5.87
C SER A 576 -16.65 25.88 5.83
N ILE A 577 -17.01 25.37 6.99
CA ILE A 577 -18.22 24.59 7.22
C ILE A 577 -19.16 25.44 8.06
N LYS A 578 -20.41 25.57 7.64
CA LYS A 578 -21.45 26.31 8.34
C LYS A 578 -22.70 25.47 8.52
N LEU A 579 -23.26 25.47 9.71
CA LEU A 579 -24.54 24.84 9.99
C LEU A 579 -25.59 25.90 10.28
N PHE A 580 -26.78 25.67 9.74
CA PHE A 580 -27.89 26.57 9.92
C PHE A 580 -29.09 25.84 10.51
N MET A 581 -29.77 26.53 11.43
CA MET A 581 -31.10 26.18 11.89
C MET A 581 -32.05 27.19 11.28
N ASP A 582 -32.86 26.73 10.33
CA ASP A 582 -33.62 27.57 9.42
C ASP A 582 -32.61 28.55 8.73
N GLU A 583 -32.78 29.87 8.80
CA GLU A 583 -31.88 30.84 8.19
C GLU A 583 -30.76 31.32 9.14
N LYS A 584 -30.73 30.83 10.39
CA LYS A 584 -29.78 31.27 11.39
C LYS A 584 -28.54 30.39 11.41
N GLU A 585 -27.36 30.95 11.22
CA GLU A 585 -26.08 30.28 11.45
C GLU A 585 -25.93 29.90 12.93
N VAL A 586 -25.73 28.60 13.22
CA VAL A 586 -25.60 28.06 14.58
C VAL A 586 -24.21 27.49 14.85
N TYR A 587 -23.43 27.28 13.81
CA TYR A 587 -22.03 26.84 13.91
C TYR A 587 -21.24 27.27 12.67
N SER A 588 -19.96 27.56 12.87
CA SER A 588 -19.01 27.79 11.79
C SER A 588 -17.63 27.32 12.21
N ALA A 589 -16.92 26.66 11.28
CA ALA A 589 -15.52 26.28 11.40
C ALA A 589 -14.78 26.68 10.13
N HIS A 590 -13.51 27.07 10.30
CA HIS A 590 -12.63 27.44 9.19
C HIS A 590 -11.43 26.52 9.19
N ILE A 591 -11.23 25.82 8.08
CA ILE A 591 -10.10 24.96 7.83
C ILE A 591 -9.16 25.67 6.86
N LYS A 592 -7.88 25.66 7.15
CA LYS A 592 -6.84 26.29 6.35
C LYS A 592 -5.72 25.31 6.06
N ASP A 593 -5.07 25.51 4.92
CA ASP A 593 -3.89 24.77 4.49
C ASP A 593 -4.10 23.26 4.44
N ASN A 594 -5.31 22.83 4.03
CA ASN A 594 -5.61 21.43 3.85
C ASN A 594 -4.83 20.86 2.64
N HIS A 595 -4.26 19.69 2.85
CA HIS A 595 -3.57 18.90 1.83
C HIS A 595 -4.03 17.43 1.83
N GLN A 596 -5.10 17.11 2.58
CA GLN A 596 -5.65 15.77 2.68
C GLN A 596 -6.94 15.62 1.87
N ARG A 597 -7.15 14.40 1.34
CA ARG A 597 -8.35 14.04 0.59
C ARG A 597 -9.57 13.89 1.48
N LEU A 598 -9.48 13.03 2.49
CA LEU A 598 -10.56 12.81 3.45
C LEU A 598 -10.41 13.74 4.65
N ASN A 599 -11.40 14.60 4.87
CA ASN A 599 -11.47 15.48 6.01
C ASN A 599 -12.65 15.09 6.90
N VAL A 600 -12.35 14.71 8.14
CA VAL A 600 -13.35 14.33 9.15
C VAL A 600 -13.44 15.40 10.20
N ILE A 601 -14.61 16.02 10.32
CA ILE A 601 -14.87 17.10 11.26
C ILE A 601 -15.86 16.58 12.31
N ASP A 602 -15.32 16.24 13.46
CA ASP A 602 -16.11 15.89 14.64
C ASP A 602 -16.55 17.15 15.38
N LEU A 603 -17.82 17.23 15.75
CA LEU A 603 -18.34 18.32 16.57
C LEU A 603 -18.27 17.89 18.04
N ASP A 604 -17.71 18.74 18.89
CA ASP A 604 -17.56 18.48 20.34
C ASP A 604 -18.90 18.11 21.00
N THR A 605 -19.97 18.70 20.52
CA THR A 605 -21.35 18.39 20.91
C THR A 605 -22.22 18.37 19.67
N PRO A 606 -23.17 17.41 19.53
CA PRO A 606 -24.11 17.41 18.41
C PRO A 606 -24.90 18.72 18.29
N ILE A 607 -24.96 19.27 17.10
CA ILE A 607 -25.64 20.54 16.79
C ILE A 607 -26.89 20.26 15.99
N CYS A 608 -28.02 20.82 16.43
CA CYS A 608 -29.28 20.73 15.69
C CYS A 608 -29.25 21.71 14.51
N ALA A 609 -29.38 21.18 13.29
CA ALA A 609 -29.40 21.97 12.05
C ALA A 609 -30.27 21.31 10.97
N ASN A 610 -30.69 22.07 9.98
CA ASN A 610 -31.40 21.59 8.81
C ASN A 610 -30.70 22.00 7.50
N LYS A 611 -29.56 22.70 7.58
CA LYS A 611 -28.74 23.02 6.42
C LYS A 611 -27.26 22.98 6.82
N VAL A 612 -26.46 22.33 5.96
CA VAL A 612 -24.99 22.31 6.01
C VAL A 612 -24.45 22.98 4.76
N ALA A 613 -23.59 23.97 4.90
CA ALA A 613 -22.95 24.66 3.79
C ALA A 613 -21.44 24.54 3.88
N ILE A 614 -20.80 24.21 2.76
CA ILE A 614 -19.35 24.21 2.58
C ILE A 614 -19.02 25.37 1.65
N VAL A 615 -18.13 26.27 2.11
CA VAL A 615 -17.65 27.40 1.32
C VAL A 615 -16.18 27.22 1.06
N VAL A 616 -15.81 26.93 -0.18
CA VAL A 616 -14.41 26.77 -0.63
C VAL A 616 -13.87 28.13 -1.04
N THR A 617 -12.78 28.56 -0.41
CA THR A 617 -12.15 29.87 -0.68
C THR A 617 -10.83 29.76 -1.44
N SER A 618 -10.17 28.60 -1.40
CA SER A 618 -8.97 28.33 -2.22
C SER A 618 -8.73 26.83 -2.42
N THR A 619 -7.97 26.50 -3.46
CA THR A 619 -7.38 25.18 -3.71
C THR A 619 -5.86 25.27 -3.63
N ASN A 620 -5.16 24.16 -3.79
CA ASN A 620 -3.69 24.12 -3.88
C ASN A 620 -3.16 24.53 -5.28
N GLY A 621 -4.02 25.05 -6.17
CA GLY A 621 -3.59 25.58 -7.47
C GLY A 621 -4.63 25.51 -8.59
N ALA A 622 -5.72 24.75 -8.44
CA ALA A 622 -6.85 24.77 -9.37
C ALA A 622 -7.65 26.08 -9.24
N ARG A 623 -8.39 26.46 -10.28
CA ARG A 623 -9.24 27.67 -10.29
C ARG A 623 -10.64 27.40 -9.74
N ASP A 624 -11.04 26.16 -9.66
CA ASP A 624 -12.37 25.66 -9.32
C ASP A 624 -12.31 24.71 -8.13
N ALA A 625 -13.41 24.63 -7.39
CA ALA A 625 -13.57 23.70 -6.28
C ALA A 625 -13.96 22.31 -6.77
N HIS A 626 -13.35 21.27 -6.20
CA HIS A 626 -13.58 19.87 -6.53
C HIS A 626 -13.98 19.09 -5.27
N ILE A 627 -15.20 18.56 -5.20
CA ILE A 627 -15.68 17.73 -4.08
C ILE A 627 -16.33 16.45 -4.63
N PHE A 628 -15.82 15.28 -4.23
CA PHE A 628 -16.39 13.99 -4.57
C PHE A 628 -17.58 13.62 -3.67
N GLU A 629 -17.44 13.77 -2.36
CA GLU A 629 -18.47 13.30 -1.44
C GLU A 629 -18.58 14.18 -0.19
N ILE A 630 -19.83 14.35 0.26
CA ILE A 630 -20.16 14.98 1.55
C ILE A 630 -21.06 14.01 2.31
N ARG A 631 -20.65 13.61 3.52
CA ARG A 631 -21.47 12.80 4.44
C ARG A 631 -21.75 13.58 5.72
N ILE A 632 -22.94 13.34 6.30
CA ILE A 632 -23.43 14.00 7.51
C ILE A 632 -23.95 12.95 8.49
N TYR A 633 -23.41 12.93 9.70
CA TYR A 633 -23.80 12.00 10.77
C TYR A 633 -24.32 12.70 12.01
#